data_4e9f94cbb67fb22ce54e36b4172620a8
#
_entry.id   4e9f94cbb67fb22ce54e36b4172620a8
#
_cell.length_a   1.000
_cell.length_b   1.000
_cell.length_c   1.000
_cell.angle_alpha   90.00
_cell.angle_beta   90.00
_cell.angle_gamma   90.00
#
_symmetry.space_group_name_H-M   'P 1'
#
loop_
_entity.id
_entity.type
_entity.pdbx_description
1 polymer ?
#
loop_
_entity_poly.entity_id
_entity_poly.type
_entity_poly.pdbx_seq_one_letter_code
_entity_poly.pdbx_strand_id
1 'polypeptide(L)'
;MVRPFETENSMFLRACATALLASLLAACASTPDVRAPVSVVATAPPPVKVGIALGGGAAKGFAHIGVIKMLEANGITPVFVSGTSAGSVVGALYASGMDAYAMQEKAFALDESKIRDVSLFSGGVVKGQK
;
A
#
# COMPACT_ATOMS: atom_id res chain seq x y z
N MET A 1 -54.01 10.42 16.84
CA MET A 1 -53.40 11.27 15.77
C MET A 1 -51.92 11.14 15.93
N VAL A 2 -51.30 10.14 15.26
CA VAL A 2 -49.87 9.78 15.38
C VAL A 2 -49.15 10.45 14.20
N ARG A 3 -48.21 11.36 14.51
CA ARG A 3 -47.36 12.01 13.43
C ARG A 3 -46.29 11.02 13.01
N PRO A 4 -46.00 10.90 11.71
CA PRO A 4 -44.93 10.04 11.22
C PRO A 4 -43.58 10.70 11.51
N PHE A 5 -42.80 10.07 12.39
CA PHE A 5 -41.44 10.48 12.80
C PHE A 5 -40.34 10.08 11.81
N GLU A 6 -40.72 9.51 10.67
CA GLU A 6 -39.75 8.87 9.75
C GLU A 6 -39.25 9.72 8.59
N THR A 7 -39.81 10.88 8.34
CA THR A 7 -39.47 11.65 7.12
C THR A 7 -38.28 12.60 7.29
N GLU A 8 -38.02 13.13 8.47
CA GLU A 8 -36.92 14.06 8.71
C GLU A 8 -35.56 13.39 8.69
N ASN A 9 -35.38 12.22 9.32
CA ASN A 9 -34.10 11.51 9.33
C ASN A 9 -33.64 11.06 7.94
N SER A 10 -34.57 10.70 7.05
CA SER A 10 -34.22 10.29 5.68
C SER A 10 -33.72 11.44 4.82
N MET A 11 -34.21 12.64 5.07
CA MET A 11 -33.80 13.85 4.33
C MET A 11 -32.40 14.31 4.77
N PHE A 12 -32.11 14.26 6.08
CA PHE A 12 -30.77 14.55 6.60
C PHE A 12 -29.72 13.53 6.14
N LEU A 13 -30.06 12.23 6.14
CA LEU A 13 -29.15 11.18 5.65
C LEU A 13 -28.83 11.36 4.15
N ARG A 14 -29.84 11.70 3.36
CA ARG A 14 -29.64 11.96 1.92
C ARG A 14 -28.82 13.21 1.67
N ALA A 15 -29.05 14.28 2.43
CA ALA A 15 -28.26 15.52 2.33
C ALA A 15 -26.80 15.29 2.76
N CYS A 16 -26.53 14.55 3.80
CA CYS A 16 -25.17 14.18 4.21
C CYS A 16 -24.47 13.27 3.19
N ALA A 17 -25.19 12.31 2.62
CA ALA A 17 -24.64 11.42 1.61
C ALA A 17 -24.28 12.15 0.31
N THR A 18 -25.12 13.10 -0.14
CA THR A 18 -24.83 13.91 -1.32
C THR A 18 -23.68 14.88 -1.09
N ALA A 19 -23.58 15.48 0.09
CA ALA A 19 -22.46 16.35 0.46
C ALA A 19 -21.12 15.60 0.51
N LEU A 20 -21.13 14.38 1.06
CA LEU A 20 -19.95 13.50 1.08
C LEU A 20 -19.53 13.07 -0.32
N LEU A 21 -20.48 12.75 -1.19
CA LEU A 21 -20.20 12.36 -2.56
C LEU A 21 -19.65 13.54 -3.38
N ALA A 22 -20.18 14.74 -3.17
CA ALA A 22 -19.70 15.96 -3.82
C ALA A 22 -18.28 16.34 -3.37
N SER A 23 -17.94 16.16 -2.09
CA SER A 23 -16.59 16.45 -1.59
C SER A 23 -15.54 15.45 -2.10
N LEU A 24 -15.92 14.19 -2.30
CA LEU A 24 -15.05 13.17 -2.91
C LEU A 24 -14.75 13.45 -4.38
N LEU A 25 -15.74 13.97 -5.13
CA LEU A 25 -15.56 14.35 -6.54
C LEU A 25 -14.71 15.61 -6.71
N ALA A 26 -14.78 16.57 -5.79
CA ALA A 26 -13.98 17.80 -5.82
C ALA A 26 -12.49 17.54 -5.56
N ALA A 27 -12.13 16.47 -4.84
CA ALA A 27 -10.74 16.12 -4.57
C ALA A 27 -9.95 15.68 -5.81
N CYS A 28 -10.64 15.29 -6.89
CA CYS A 28 -10.00 14.89 -8.15
C CYS A 28 -9.79 16.05 -9.14
N ALA A 29 -10.22 17.27 -8.81
CA ALA A 29 -10.20 18.42 -9.72
C ALA A 29 -8.96 19.31 -9.60
N SER A 30 -7.90 18.85 -8.92
CA SER A 30 -6.62 19.56 -8.89
C SER A 30 -5.96 19.49 -10.27
N THR A 31 -6.03 20.56 -11.03
CA THR A 31 -5.26 20.71 -12.27
C THR A 31 -3.78 20.75 -11.90
N PRO A 32 -2.92 19.91 -12.53
CA PRO A 32 -1.49 20.04 -12.33
C PRO A 32 -1.04 21.42 -12.85
N ASP A 33 -0.34 22.17 -12.01
CA ASP A 33 0.29 23.43 -12.38
C ASP A 33 1.37 23.12 -13.44
N VAL A 34 1.04 23.34 -14.71
CA VAL A 34 1.97 23.14 -15.83
C VAL A 34 2.98 24.28 -15.79
N ARG A 35 4.03 24.10 -15.00
CA ARG A 35 5.16 25.01 -15.01
C ARG A 35 5.79 25.04 -16.41
N ALA A 36 6.03 26.26 -16.92
CA ALA A 36 6.69 26.48 -18.17
C ALA A 36 8.04 25.73 -18.23
N PRO A 37 8.44 25.20 -19.40
CA PRO A 37 9.70 24.44 -19.52
C PRO A 37 10.87 25.34 -19.15
N VAL A 38 11.56 24.97 -18.06
CA VAL A 38 12.85 25.59 -17.71
C VAL A 38 13.87 25.04 -18.70
N SER A 39 14.54 25.93 -19.46
CA SER A 39 15.69 25.55 -20.30
C SER A 39 16.77 24.97 -19.42
N VAL A 40 16.86 23.64 -19.41
CA VAL A 40 17.89 22.91 -18.65
C VAL A 40 19.14 22.85 -19.53
N VAL A 41 20.20 23.50 -19.08
CA VAL A 41 21.56 23.25 -19.59
C VAL A 41 21.83 21.75 -19.37
N ALA A 42 22.18 21.04 -20.43
CA ALA A 42 22.40 19.60 -20.41
C ALA A 42 23.65 19.24 -19.58
N THR A 43 23.47 19.17 -18.26
CA THR A 43 24.35 18.45 -17.38
C THR A 43 24.09 16.95 -17.56
N ALA A 44 25.13 16.11 -17.47
CA ALA A 44 24.96 14.66 -17.53
C ALA A 44 23.80 14.21 -16.65
N PRO A 45 22.91 13.34 -17.15
CA PRO A 45 21.74 12.93 -16.39
C PRO A 45 22.17 12.32 -15.06
N PRO A 46 21.54 12.71 -13.95
CA PRO A 46 21.84 12.12 -12.65
C PRO A 46 21.62 10.60 -12.71
N PRO A 47 22.34 9.81 -11.91
CA PRO A 47 22.16 8.36 -11.90
C PRO A 47 20.70 8.01 -11.58
N VAL A 48 20.16 7.08 -12.36
CA VAL A 48 18.77 6.63 -12.21
C VAL A 48 18.58 6.02 -10.81
N LYS A 49 17.64 6.55 -10.05
CA LYS A 49 17.25 6.01 -8.75
C LYS A 49 15.97 5.19 -8.93
N VAL A 50 16.02 3.92 -8.58
CA VAL A 50 14.89 2.99 -8.67
C VAL A 50 14.16 2.96 -7.34
N GLY A 51 12.84 3.08 -7.38
CA GLY A 51 11.96 2.84 -6.24
C GLY A 51 11.06 1.64 -6.50
N ILE A 52 10.63 0.96 -5.43
CA ILE A 52 9.68 -0.15 -5.52
C ILE A 52 8.46 0.11 -4.65
N ALA A 53 7.29 -0.27 -5.16
CA ALA A 53 6.03 -0.27 -4.42
C ALA A 53 5.52 -1.71 -4.28
N LEU A 54 5.40 -2.18 -3.04
CA LEU A 54 5.06 -3.54 -2.70
C LEU A 54 3.59 -3.63 -2.26
N GLY A 55 2.77 -4.34 -3.02
CA GLY A 55 1.35 -4.49 -2.76
C GLY A 55 1.05 -5.42 -1.58
N GLY A 56 -0.21 -5.40 -1.12
CA GLY A 56 -0.74 -6.38 -0.18
C GLY A 56 -0.94 -7.75 -0.83
N GLY A 57 -1.37 -8.73 -0.05
CA GLY A 57 -1.71 -10.05 -0.58
C GLY A 57 -1.51 -11.21 0.38
N ALA A 58 -1.45 -10.95 1.68
CA ALA A 58 -1.20 -11.96 2.70
C ALA A 58 0.00 -12.85 2.33
N ALA A 59 -0.14 -14.18 2.29
CA ALA A 59 0.93 -15.11 1.94
C ALA A 59 1.58 -14.85 0.56
N LYS A 60 0.84 -14.22 -0.39
CA LYS A 60 1.42 -13.83 -1.68
C LYS A 60 2.50 -12.75 -1.57
N GLY A 61 2.59 -12.05 -0.42
CA GLY A 61 3.65 -11.09 -0.14
C GLY A 61 5.06 -11.67 -0.20
N PHE A 62 5.23 -12.98 -0.01
CA PHE A 62 6.52 -13.64 -0.19
C PHE A 62 7.08 -13.51 -1.62
N ALA A 63 6.22 -13.33 -2.62
CA ALA A 63 6.66 -13.09 -3.99
C ALA A 63 7.50 -11.79 -4.13
N HIS A 64 7.29 -10.81 -3.26
CA HIS A 64 8.07 -9.57 -3.27
C HIS A 64 9.56 -9.82 -2.99
N ILE A 65 9.87 -10.80 -2.11
CA ILE A 65 11.26 -11.20 -1.82
C ILE A 65 11.94 -11.71 -3.10
N GLY A 66 11.22 -12.53 -3.88
CA GLY A 66 11.72 -13.02 -5.17
C GLY A 66 11.97 -11.90 -6.18
N VAL A 67 11.09 -10.90 -6.23
CA VAL A 67 11.27 -9.72 -7.12
C VAL A 67 12.49 -8.91 -6.70
N ILE A 68 12.65 -8.60 -5.41
CA ILE A 68 13.82 -7.87 -4.89
C ILE A 68 15.10 -8.65 -5.21
N LYS A 69 15.11 -9.95 -4.99
CA LYS A 69 16.23 -10.83 -5.31
C LYS A 69 16.64 -10.76 -6.78
N MET A 70 15.65 -10.74 -7.69
CA MET A 70 15.91 -10.61 -9.12
C MET A 70 16.44 -9.23 -9.50
N LEU A 71 15.97 -8.17 -8.86
CA LEU A 71 16.48 -6.82 -9.06
C LEU A 71 17.95 -6.73 -8.63
N GLU A 72 18.26 -7.16 -7.41
CA GLU A 72 19.62 -7.16 -6.87
C GLU A 72 20.58 -8.00 -7.71
N ALA A 73 20.14 -9.18 -8.17
CA ALA A 73 20.94 -10.06 -9.04
C ALA A 73 21.26 -9.42 -10.39
N ASN A 74 20.45 -8.46 -10.84
CA ASN A 74 20.70 -7.68 -12.06
C ASN A 74 21.37 -6.32 -11.78
N GLY A 75 21.93 -6.10 -10.60
CA GLY A 75 22.60 -4.88 -10.22
C GLY A 75 21.68 -3.67 -9.99
N ILE A 76 20.38 -3.92 -9.85
CA ILE A 76 19.38 -2.89 -9.56
C ILE A 76 19.09 -2.90 -8.06
N THR A 77 19.61 -1.92 -7.34
CA THR A 77 19.34 -1.75 -5.91
C THR A 77 18.30 -0.65 -5.72
N PRO A 78 17.06 -1.00 -5.34
CA PRO A 78 16.06 0.00 -5.02
C PRO A 78 16.48 0.89 -3.84
N VAL A 79 16.40 2.20 -4.02
CA VAL A 79 16.76 3.21 -3.00
C VAL A 79 15.54 3.77 -2.28
N PHE A 80 14.33 3.49 -2.79
CA PHE A 80 13.06 3.82 -2.16
C PHE A 80 12.18 2.59 -2.14
N VAL A 81 11.51 2.38 -1.02
CA VAL A 81 10.53 1.31 -0.87
C VAL A 81 9.26 1.85 -0.21
N SER A 82 8.12 1.46 -0.76
CA SER A 82 6.82 1.65 -0.14
C SER A 82 6.08 0.32 -0.13
N GLY A 83 5.15 0.13 0.81
CA GLY A 83 4.45 -1.13 0.91
C GLY A 83 3.10 -1.02 1.63
N THR A 84 2.20 -1.95 1.31
CA THR A 84 0.89 -2.07 1.93
C THR A 84 0.70 -3.49 2.44
N SER A 85 0.17 -3.68 3.67
CA SER A 85 -0.07 -5.00 4.28
C SER A 85 1.20 -5.88 4.25
N ALA A 86 1.16 -7.08 3.66
CA ALA A 86 2.33 -7.94 3.53
C ALA A 86 3.53 -7.26 2.85
N GLY A 87 3.28 -6.40 1.87
CA GLY A 87 4.32 -5.60 1.23
C GLY A 87 4.97 -4.58 2.17
N SER A 88 4.25 -4.08 3.18
CA SER A 88 4.85 -3.19 4.19
C SER A 88 5.82 -3.94 5.11
N VAL A 89 5.55 -5.21 5.41
CA VAL A 89 6.45 -6.05 6.20
C VAL A 89 7.76 -6.32 5.42
N VAL A 90 7.63 -6.76 4.17
CA VAL A 90 8.80 -7.00 3.30
C VAL A 90 9.57 -5.71 3.07
N GLY A 91 8.87 -4.60 2.82
CA GLY A 91 9.48 -3.28 2.62
C GLY A 91 10.23 -2.77 3.85
N ALA A 92 9.68 -2.99 5.05
CA ALA A 92 10.35 -2.63 6.30
C ALA A 92 11.63 -3.45 6.54
N LEU A 93 11.59 -4.76 6.28
CA LEU A 93 12.77 -5.62 6.35
C LEU A 93 13.84 -5.17 5.35
N TYR A 94 13.46 -4.87 4.12
CA TYR A 94 14.36 -4.36 3.11
C TYR A 94 14.96 -3.01 3.51
N ALA A 95 14.15 -2.07 3.97
CA ALA A 95 14.60 -0.76 4.42
C ALA A 95 15.51 -0.82 5.65
N SER A 96 15.41 -1.88 6.47
CA SER A 96 16.34 -2.12 7.59
C SER A 96 17.72 -2.62 7.15
N GLY A 97 17.95 -2.80 5.85
CA GLY A 97 19.22 -3.29 5.29
C GLY A 97 19.32 -4.80 5.14
N MET A 98 18.18 -5.52 5.29
CA MET A 98 18.16 -6.96 5.07
C MET A 98 18.10 -7.23 3.56
N ASP A 99 19.06 -7.99 3.04
CA ASP A 99 19.07 -8.42 1.64
C ASP A 99 18.00 -9.48 1.35
N ALA A 100 17.74 -9.71 0.06
CA ALA A 100 16.69 -10.64 -0.36
C ALA A 100 16.95 -12.09 0.04
N TYR A 101 18.21 -12.52 0.20
CA TYR A 101 18.53 -13.87 0.63
C TYR A 101 18.24 -14.07 2.12
N ALA A 102 18.64 -13.12 2.96
CA ALA A 102 18.32 -13.15 4.39
C ALA A 102 16.81 -13.07 4.64
N MET A 103 16.07 -12.29 3.85
CA MET A 103 14.61 -12.27 3.90
C MET A 103 14.01 -13.62 3.50
N GLN A 104 14.55 -14.28 2.49
CA GLN A 104 14.10 -15.60 2.05
C GLN A 104 14.30 -16.66 3.13
N GLU A 105 15.46 -16.68 3.79
CA GLU A 105 15.71 -17.60 4.90
C GLU A 105 14.72 -17.42 6.05
N LYS A 106 14.44 -16.16 6.42
CA LYS A 106 13.42 -15.86 7.43
C LYS A 106 12.03 -16.29 7.00
N ALA A 107 11.69 -16.12 5.71
CA ALA A 107 10.40 -16.53 5.16
C ALA A 107 10.21 -18.06 5.24
N PHE A 108 11.24 -18.84 4.94
CA PHE A 108 11.21 -20.31 5.07
C PHE A 108 11.15 -20.78 6.53
N ALA A 109 11.70 -20.00 7.46
CA ALA A 109 11.60 -20.31 8.88
C ALA A 109 10.22 -20.00 9.49
N LEU A 110 9.35 -19.29 8.77
CA LEU A 110 7.98 -19.06 9.19
C LEU A 110 7.14 -20.32 8.93
N ASP A 111 6.67 -20.93 10.01
CA ASP A 111 5.75 -22.06 9.91
C ASP A 111 4.43 -21.63 9.25
N GLU A 112 3.93 -22.44 8.33
CA GLU A 112 2.68 -22.24 7.61
C GLU A 112 1.48 -22.02 8.55
N SER A 113 1.51 -22.62 9.73
CA SER A 113 0.49 -22.46 10.77
C SER A 113 0.39 -21.01 11.27
N LYS A 114 1.52 -20.31 11.37
CA LYS A 114 1.58 -18.90 11.81
C LYS A 114 1.08 -17.92 10.74
N ILE A 115 1.13 -18.32 9.48
CA ILE A 115 0.66 -17.48 8.34
C ILE A 115 -0.84 -17.65 8.13
N ARG A 116 -1.38 -18.82 8.44
CA ARG A 116 -2.80 -19.16 8.29
C ARG A 116 -3.72 -18.50 9.34
N ASP A 117 -3.19 -17.88 10.37
CA ASP A 117 -3.98 -17.26 11.44
C ASP A 117 -4.67 -15.93 10.99
N VAL A 118 -4.57 -15.60 9.71
CA VAL A 118 -5.31 -14.49 9.08
C VAL A 118 -6.70 -14.99 8.70
N SER A 119 -7.65 -14.85 9.60
CA SER A 119 -9.06 -15.19 9.35
C SER A 119 -9.84 -13.95 8.93
N LEU A 120 -10.17 -13.87 7.64
CA LEU A 120 -10.98 -12.80 7.05
C LEU A 120 -12.47 -12.85 7.47
N PHE A 121 -12.93 -13.96 8.07
CA PHE A 121 -14.36 -14.22 8.33
C PHE A 121 -14.77 -14.18 9.81
N SER A 122 -13.87 -13.99 10.75
CA SER A 122 -14.17 -14.04 12.19
C SER A 122 -14.06 -12.69 12.92
N GLY A 123 -14.35 -11.58 12.24
CA GLY A 123 -14.41 -10.25 12.87
C GLY A 123 -13.08 -9.62 13.23
N GLY A 124 -11.96 -10.20 12.81
CA GLY A 124 -10.60 -9.65 12.95
C GLY A 124 -9.68 -10.15 11.87
N VAL A 125 -8.71 -9.32 11.49
CA VAL A 125 -7.75 -9.65 10.45
C VAL A 125 -6.70 -10.65 10.93
N VAL A 126 -6.46 -10.74 12.23
CA VAL A 126 -5.49 -11.64 12.85
C VAL A 126 -6.06 -12.15 14.17
N LYS A 127 -6.09 -13.47 14.38
CA LYS A 127 -6.31 -14.06 15.70
C LYS A 127 -4.98 -14.13 16.42
N GLY A 128 -4.79 -13.30 17.44
CA GLY A 128 -3.67 -13.49 18.35
C GLY A 128 -3.85 -14.81 19.11
N GLN A 129 -2.83 -15.63 19.15
CA GLN A 129 -2.76 -16.76 20.08
C GLN A 129 -2.62 -16.22 21.50
N LYS A 130 -3.42 -16.77 22.44
CA LYS A 130 -3.27 -16.56 23.87
C LYS A 130 -2.10 -17.37 24.40
#